data_c7278a836846c6d86a5c40c00c83fa30
#
_entry.id   c7278a836846c6d86a5c40c00c83fa30
#
_cell.length_a   1.000
_cell.length_b   1.000
_cell.length_c   1.000
_cell.angle_alpha   90.00
_cell.angle_beta   90.00
_cell.angle_gamma   90.00
#
_symmetry.space_group_name_H-M   'P 1'
#
loop_
_entity.id
_entity.type
_entity.pdbx_description
1 polymer ?
#
loop_
_entity_poly.entity_id
_entity_poly.type
_entity_poly.pdbx_seq_one_letter_code
_entity_poly.pdbx_strand_id
1 'polypeptide(L)'
;FNVKIQDSFSLILQNIVMLTKMIPEADITCRINYTKNNLTDNFPEEIDAFLHSVKDRITLLFRKVWQENETPTMDDKLTAIIRTFHHKGYRILSDYDEIKLSVCYVECSNHHSIYPDGRVDRCSNKDIYDARGYLTDNGEIVWNTVPRECDSNVFTRMGDCLSCQYLPLCMGPCPETRRHLGENEKLKCVFEDKDAHFQNDIRCYCITKEDK
;
A
#
# COMPACT_ATOMS: atom_id res chain seq x y z
N PHE A 1 2.09 -8.15 18.46
CA PHE A 1 3.41 -7.89 19.05
C PHE A 1 3.57 -6.39 19.25
N ASN A 2 3.10 -5.87 20.39
CA ASN A 2 3.33 -4.48 20.80
C ASN A 2 4.55 -4.41 21.71
N VAL A 3 5.73 -4.72 21.19
CA VAL A 3 6.96 -4.38 21.88
C VAL A 3 7.26 -2.91 21.57
N LYS A 4 6.92 -2.01 22.49
CA LYS A 4 7.44 -0.64 22.46
C LYS A 4 8.93 -0.69 22.79
N ILE A 5 9.75 -0.83 21.76
CA ILE A 5 11.20 -0.58 21.91
C ILE A 5 11.34 0.93 22.00
N GLN A 6 11.90 1.41 23.10
CA GLN A 6 12.21 2.81 23.27
C GLN A 6 13.14 3.22 22.12
N ASP A 7 12.76 4.27 21.35
CA ASP A 7 13.49 4.76 20.18
C ASP A 7 13.63 3.77 19.01
N SER A 8 12.55 3.04 18.74
CA SER A 8 12.49 2.10 17.59
C SER A 8 12.74 2.79 16.24
N PHE A 9 12.40 4.06 16.10
CA PHE A 9 12.57 4.83 14.87
C PHE A 9 14.05 4.97 14.51
N SER A 10 14.86 5.52 15.43
CA SER A 10 16.32 5.67 15.22
C SER A 10 17.00 4.32 15.01
N LEU A 11 16.59 3.29 15.74
CA LEU A 11 17.12 1.94 15.57
C LEU A 11 16.86 1.37 14.18
N ILE A 12 15.65 1.56 13.64
CA ILE A 12 15.30 1.12 12.27
C ILE A 12 16.18 1.84 11.25
N LEU A 13 16.35 3.17 11.38
CA LEU A 13 17.17 3.95 10.44
C LEU A 13 18.64 3.54 10.51
N GLN A 14 19.19 3.29 11.70
CA GLN A 14 20.55 2.77 11.87
C GLN A 14 20.73 1.38 11.23
N ASN A 15 19.74 0.50 11.41
CA ASN A 15 19.77 -0.83 10.80
C ASN A 15 19.72 -0.75 9.26
N ILE A 16 18.99 0.18 8.70
CA ILE A 16 18.96 0.43 7.24
C ILE A 16 20.37 0.83 6.76
N VAL A 17 21.02 1.79 7.44
CA VAL A 17 22.38 2.20 7.09
C VAL A 17 23.38 1.06 7.24
N MET A 18 23.25 0.25 8.29
CA MET A 18 24.09 -0.93 8.48
C MET A 18 23.87 -1.95 7.35
N LEU A 19 22.62 -2.24 6.99
CA LEU A 19 22.29 -3.18 5.94
C LEU A 19 22.88 -2.76 4.58
N THR A 20 22.81 -1.48 4.23
CA THR A 20 23.42 -0.98 2.97
C THR A 20 24.94 -1.13 2.95
N LYS A 21 25.61 -1.11 4.12
CA LYS A 21 27.04 -1.36 4.23
C LYS A 21 27.39 -2.84 4.14
N MET A 22 26.56 -3.70 4.73
CA MET A 22 26.80 -5.14 4.75
C MET A 22 26.48 -5.81 3.41
N ILE A 23 25.48 -5.29 2.71
CA ILE A 23 25.02 -5.83 1.42
C ILE A 23 25.04 -4.68 0.40
N PRO A 24 26.20 -4.44 -0.26
CA PRO A 24 26.36 -3.32 -1.19
C PRO A 24 25.39 -3.31 -2.38
N GLU A 25 24.82 -4.45 -2.75
CA GLU A 25 23.88 -4.60 -3.86
C GLU A 25 22.40 -4.40 -3.46
N ALA A 26 22.10 -4.33 -2.16
CA ALA A 26 20.71 -4.22 -1.71
C ALA A 26 20.11 -2.86 -2.06
N ASP A 27 19.02 -2.86 -2.76
CA ASP A 27 18.09 -1.73 -2.87
C ASP A 27 17.02 -1.85 -1.79
N ILE A 28 16.85 -0.80 -1.00
CA ILE A 28 15.96 -0.84 0.16
C ILE A 28 14.77 0.08 -0.08
N THR A 29 13.58 -0.48 0.00
CA THR A 29 12.35 0.29 0.02
C THR A 29 11.90 0.52 1.47
N CYS A 30 11.94 1.77 1.90
CA CYS A 30 11.44 2.20 3.21
C CYS A 30 9.96 2.57 3.10
N ARG A 31 9.09 1.70 3.60
CA ARG A 31 7.67 2.01 3.67
C ARG A 31 7.41 2.91 4.88
N ILE A 32 6.91 4.10 4.62
CA ILE A 32 6.50 5.09 5.61
C ILE A 32 4.99 5.06 5.73
N ASN A 33 4.50 4.47 6.82
CA ASN A 33 3.07 4.52 7.13
C ASN A 33 2.78 5.87 7.78
N TYR A 34 1.94 6.68 7.14
CA TYR A 34 1.66 8.02 7.62
C TYR A 34 0.22 8.21 8.10
N THR A 35 0.10 9.11 9.05
CA THR A 35 -1.14 9.66 9.57
C THR A 35 -1.01 11.18 9.61
N LYS A 36 -2.10 11.90 9.88
CA LYS A 36 -2.03 13.35 10.08
C LYS A 36 -1.10 13.78 11.24
N ASN A 37 -0.79 12.86 12.16
CA ASN A 37 -0.08 13.16 13.39
C ASN A 37 1.42 12.88 13.33
N ASN A 38 1.89 12.04 12.40
CA ASN A 38 3.31 11.65 12.34
C ASN A 38 4.10 12.31 11.22
N LEU A 39 3.45 13.01 10.29
CA LEU A 39 4.13 13.83 9.31
C LEU A 39 4.36 15.23 9.88
N THR A 40 5.46 15.43 10.57
CA THR A 40 5.90 16.75 11.07
C THR A 40 6.63 17.52 9.98
N ASP A 41 6.80 18.83 10.16
CA ASP A 41 7.54 19.66 9.19
C ASP A 41 9.03 19.30 9.17
N ASN A 42 9.56 18.79 10.28
CA ASN A 42 10.95 18.34 10.40
C ASN A 42 11.17 16.89 9.94
N PHE A 43 10.12 16.18 9.57
CA PHE A 43 10.22 14.76 9.22
C PHE A 43 11.23 14.47 8.10
N PRO A 44 11.32 15.27 7.02
CA PRO A 44 12.35 15.07 6.00
C PRO A 44 13.78 15.23 6.54
N GLU A 45 14.03 16.20 7.42
CA GLU A 45 15.32 16.44 8.02
C GLU A 45 15.72 15.32 8.98
N GLU A 46 14.76 14.82 9.76
CA GLU A 46 14.98 13.70 10.68
C GLU A 46 15.40 12.43 9.94
N ILE A 47 14.72 12.10 8.85
CA ILE A 47 15.07 10.96 7.98
C ILE A 47 16.43 11.18 7.30
N ASP A 48 16.65 12.36 6.72
CA ASP A 48 17.86 12.69 5.97
C ASP A 48 19.10 12.66 6.87
N ALA A 49 18.98 13.06 8.11
CA ALA A 49 20.09 13.01 9.08
C ALA A 49 20.69 11.59 9.24
N PHE A 50 19.90 10.55 9.08
CA PHE A 50 20.36 9.16 9.13
C PHE A 50 20.70 8.60 7.74
N LEU A 51 19.86 8.86 6.75
CA LEU A 51 19.90 8.14 5.46
C LEU A 51 20.69 8.88 4.37
N HIS A 52 21.11 10.12 4.59
CA HIS A 52 21.79 10.95 3.58
C HIS A 52 22.92 10.22 2.87
N SER A 53 23.79 9.55 3.61
CA SER A 53 24.98 8.86 3.06
C SER A 53 24.64 7.63 2.20
N VAL A 54 23.42 7.15 2.24
CA VAL A 54 22.95 5.94 1.54
C VAL A 54 21.69 6.17 0.70
N LYS A 55 21.30 7.43 0.53
CA LYS A 55 20.03 7.83 -0.10
C LYS A 55 19.83 7.29 -1.51
N ASP A 56 20.91 7.18 -2.30
CA ASP A 56 20.87 6.67 -3.68
C ASP A 56 20.39 5.22 -3.78
N ARG A 57 20.39 4.51 -2.64
CA ARG A 57 19.98 3.12 -2.50
C ARG A 57 18.65 2.96 -1.76
N ILE A 58 18.06 4.09 -1.38
CA ILE A 58 16.82 4.12 -0.62
C ILE A 58 15.69 4.61 -1.52
N THR A 59 14.63 3.83 -1.55
CA THR A 59 13.35 4.24 -2.13
C THR A 59 12.36 4.47 -0.99
N LEU A 60 11.72 5.63 -0.95
CA LEU A 60 10.70 5.97 0.03
C LEU A 60 9.32 5.67 -0.55
N LEU A 61 8.52 4.88 0.17
CA LEU A 61 7.16 4.53 -0.20
C LEU A 61 6.21 5.04 0.88
N PHE A 62 5.44 6.06 0.58
CA PHE A 62 4.45 6.62 1.50
C PHE A 62 3.15 5.83 1.41
N ARG A 63 2.65 5.38 2.57
CA ARG A 63 1.38 4.65 2.67
C ARG A 63 0.54 5.22 3.79
N LYS A 64 -0.70 5.52 3.48
CA LYS A 64 -1.66 5.93 4.49
C LYS A 64 -1.98 4.78 5.44
N VAL A 65 -2.14 5.10 6.73
CA VAL A 65 -2.68 4.16 7.71
C VAL A 65 -4.20 4.10 7.51
N TRP A 66 -4.67 3.00 6.93
CA TRP A 66 -6.07 2.83 6.53
C TRP A 66 -7.01 2.45 7.69
N GLN A 67 -6.45 2.03 8.83
CA GLN A 67 -7.21 1.75 10.05
C GLN A 67 -7.69 3.03 10.78
N GLU A 68 -7.17 4.19 10.43
CA GLU A 68 -7.65 5.45 10.96
C GLU A 68 -8.92 5.88 10.22
N ASN A 69 -10.01 6.08 10.97
CA ASN A 69 -11.31 6.48 10.42
C ASN A 69 -11.30 7.89 9.79
N GLU A 70 -10.34 8.72 10.14
CA GLU A 70 -10.15 10.00 9.48
C GLU A 70 -9.30 9.79 8.22
N THR A 71 -9.91 10.04 7.07
CA THR A 71 -9.21 10.09 5.79
C THR A 71 -8.50 11.44 5.67
N PRO A 72 -7.20 11.57 5.96
CA PRO A 72 -6.51 12.72 5.44
C PRO A 72 -6.54 12.55 3.92
N THR A 73 -7.18 13.44 3.21
CA THR A 73 -6.80 13.72 1.84
C THR A 73 -5.28 13.87 1.83
N MET A 74 -4.60 13.46 0.77
CA MET A 74 -3.22 13.85 0.54
C MET A 74 -3.22 15.37 0.59
N ASP A 75 -2.91 15.89 1.76
CA ASP A 75 -2.93 17.31 1.98
C ASP A 75 -1.68 17.92 1.34
N ASP A 76 -1.70 19.22 1.20
CA ASP A 76 -0.55 19.99 0.69
C ASP A 76 0.73 19.68 1.48
N LYS A 77 0.59 19.22 2.72
CA LYS A 77 1.71 18.84 3.58
C LYS A 77 2.45 17.59 3.11
N LEU A 78 1.73 16.51 2.78
CA LEU A 78 2.40 15.31 2.24
C LEU A 78 3.06 15.64 0.89
N THR A 79 2.38 16.41 0.05
CA THR A 79 2.95 16.87 -1.24
C THR A 79 4.23 17.68 -1.02
N ALA A 80 4.26 18.58 -0.03
CA ALA A 80 5.45 19.35 0.32
C ALA A 80 6.59 18.46 0.85
N ILE A 81 6.27 17.46 1.68
CA ILE A 81 7.23 16.49 2.21
C ILE A 81 7.81 15.63 1.08
N ILE A 82 6.99 15.12 0.17
CA ILE A 82 7.44 14.35 -1.00
C ILE A 82 8.37 15.20 -1.86
N ARG A 83 8.00 16.44 -2.16
CA ARG A 83 8.85 17.38 -2.91
C ARG A 83 10.19 17.63 -2.23
N THR A 84 10.20 17.79 -0.90
CA THR A 84 11.42 17.97 -0.12
C THR A 84 12.35 16.77 -0.26
N PHE A 85 11.85 15.56 -0.11
CA PHE A 85 12.65 14.35 -0.29
C PHE A 85 13.17 14.20 -1.71
N HIS A 86 12.34 14.53 -2.70
CA HIS A 86 12.75 14.52 -4.11
C HIS A 86 13.91 15.49 -4.36
N HIS A 87 13.82 16.74 -3.88
CA HIS A 87 14.91 17.73 -3.97
C HIS A 87 16.17 17.30 -3.20
N LYS A 88 16.04 16.51 -2.14
CA LYS A 88 17.19 15.91 -1.43
C LYS A 88 17.81 14.73 -2.20
N GLY A 89 17.20 14.29 -3.32
CA GLY A 89 17.68 13.24 -4.20
C GLY A 89 17.28 11.83 -3.79
N TYR A 90 16.22 11.66 -2.97
CA TYR A 90 15.66 10.35 -2.69
C TYR A 90 14.79 9.87 -3.85
N ARG A 91 14.82 8.56 -4.10
CA ARG A 91 13.83 7.91 -4.97
C ARG A 91 12.52 7.81 -4.21
N ILE A 92 11.44 8.29 -4.82
CA ILE A 92 10.09 8.19 -4.28
C ILE A 92 9.30 7.22 -5.13
N LEU A 93 8.71 6.21 -4.52
CA LEU A 93 7.76 5.32 -5.17
C LEU A 93 6.35 5.86 -4.89
N SER A 94 5.68 6.28 -5.94
CA SER A 94 4.25 6.57 -5.88
C SER A 94 3.46 5.33 -6.29
N ASP A 95 2.19 5.26 -5.90
CA ASP A 95 1.28 4.19 -6.31
C ASP A 95 1.09 4.13 -7.84
N TYR A 96 1.53 5.17 -8.56
CA TYR A 96 1.38 5.36 -10.00
C TYR A 96 2.68 5.24 -10.80
N ASP A 97 3.83 5.02 -10.16
CA ASP A 97 5.10 4.81 -10.89
C ASP A 97 5.06 3.59 -11.82
N GLU A 98 4.18 2.68 -11.52
CA GLU A 98 3.76 1.63 -12.42
C GLU A 98 2.24 1.72 -12.52
N ILE A 99 1.72 2.34 -13.59
CA ILE A 99 0.33 2.15 -13.99
C ILE A 99 0.20 0.66 -14.34
N LYS A 100 0.15 -0.16 -13.32
CA LYS A 100 -0.29 -1.53 -13.47
C LYS A 100 -1.80 -1.44 -13.56
N LEU A 101 -2.32 -1.64 -14.75
CA LEU A 101 -3.69 -2.12 -14.94
C LEU A 101 -3.78 -3.51 -14.28
N SER A 102 -3.47 -3.58 -13.01
CA SER A 102 -3.44 -4.83 -12.27
C SER A 102 -4.65 -4.92 -11.39
N VAL A 103 -5.43 -5.92 -11.63
CA VAL A 103 -6.40 -6.43 -10.64
C VAL A 103 -5.68 -6.71 -9.33
N CYS A 104 -6.39 -6.61 -8.22
CA CYS A 104 -5.85 -6.94 -6.92
C CYS A 104 -5.27 -8.37 -6.94
N TYR A 105 -4.12 -8.58 -6.29
CA TYR A 105 -3.47 -9.91 -6.21
C TYR A 105 -4.40 -11.00 -5.65
N VAL A 106 -5.38 -10.64 -4.84
CA VAL A 106 -6.44 -11.53 -4.33
C VAL A 106 -7.20 -12.24 -5.47
N GLU A 107 -7.29 -11.63 -6.63
CA GLU A 107 -7.95 -12.19 -7.81
C GLU A 107 -7.02 -13.07 -8.64
N CYS A 108 -5.74 -13.14 -8.30
CA CYS A 108 -4.78 -14.05 -8.94
C CYS A 108 -4.92 -15.46 -8.35
N SER A 109 -5.11 -16.47 -9.19
CA SER A 109 -5.31 -17.86 -8.75
C SER A 109 -4.10 -18.45 -8.02
N ASN A 110 -2.90 -17.96 -8.33
CA ASN A 110 -1.63 -18.41 -7.78
C ASN A 110 -1.13 -17.57 -6.59
N HIS A 111 -1.91 -16.62 -6.08
CA HIS A 111 -1.55 -15.85 -4.89
C HIS A 111 -2.18 -16.45 -3.64
N HIS A 112 -1.35 -16.68 -2.62
CA HIS A 112 -1.76 -17.21 -1.34
C HIS A 112 -1.04 -16.47 -0.21
N SER A 113 -1.79 -16.13 0.84
CA SER A 113 -1.27 -15.60 2.11
C SER A 113 -1.32 -16.71 3.14
N ILE A 114 -0.16 -17.13 3.62
CA ILE A 114 -0.03 -18.19 4.62
C ILE A 114 0.29 -17.51 5.96
N TYR A 115 -0.51 -17.79 6.95
CA TYR A 115 -0.35 -17.28 8.31
C TYR A 115 0.57 -18.18 9.14
N PRO A 116 1.18 -17.65 10.22
CA PRO A 116 2.13 -18.43 11.04
C PRO A 116 1.58 -19.73 11.64
N ASP A 117 0.29 -19.85 11.77
CA ASP A 117 -0.40 -21.03 12.29
C ASP A 117 -0.87 -22.00 11.18
N GLY A 118 -0.44 -21.78 9.96
CA GLY A 118 -0.76 -22.62 8.80
C GLY A 118 -2.10 -22.31 8.15
N ARG A 119 -2.89 -21.37 8.66
CA ARG A 119 -4.10 -20.90 7.96
C ARG A 119 -3.72 -20.21 6.65
N VAL A 120 -4.61 -20.32 5.66
CA VAL A 120 -4.37 -19.78 4.32
C VAL A 120 -5.57 -18.98 3.84
N ASP A 121 -5.27 -17.82 3.25
CA ASP A 121 -6.24 -17.03 2.49
C ASP A 121 -5.57 -16.42 1.25
N ARG A 122 -6.35 -15.83 0.34
CA ARG A 122 -5.80 -15.03 -0.76
C ARG A 122 -5.51 -13.60 -0.35
N CYS A 123 -6.24 -13.06 0.63
CA CYS A 123 -6.07 -11.71 1.13
C CYS A 123 -5.23 -11.69 2.41
N SER A 124 -4.09 -11.01 2.40
CA SER A 124 -3.25 -10.83 3.59
C SER A 124 -3.84 -9.86 4.62
N ASN A 125 -4.89 -9.15 4.23
CA ASN A 125 -5.53 -8.09 5.04
C ASN A 125 -6.83 -8.55 5.70
N LYS A 126 -7.14 -9.82 5.60
CA LYS A 126 -8.32 -10.42 6.21
C LYS A 126 -8.02 -10.83 7.64
N ASP A 127 -9.05 -10.81 8.49
CA ASP A 127 -8.92 -11.38 9.82
C ASP A 127 -8.53 -12.87 9.69
N ILE A 128 -7.50 -13.27 10.42
CA ILE A 128 -6.99 -14.63 10.39
C ILE A 128 -8.05 -15.65 10.83
N TYR A 129 -9.06 -15.24 11.59
CA TYR A 129 -10.16 -16.09 12.01
C TYR A 129 -11.11 -16.45 10.86
N ASP A 130 -11.10 -15.66 9.79
CA ASP A 130 -11.92 -15.87 8.60
C ASP A 130 -11.16 -16.54 7.44
N ALA A 131 -9.95 -17.06 7.69
CA ALA A 131 -9.15 -17.73 6.69
C ALA A 131 -9.88 -18.93 6.09
N ARG A 132 -9.88 -19.00 4.75
CA ARG A 132 -10.69 -19.96 3.99
C ARG A 132 -10.04 -21.31 3.79
N GLY A 133 -8.78 -21.47 4.18
CA GLY A 133 -8.05 -22.70 4.01
C GLY A 133 -6.93 -22.90 5.02
N TYR A 134 -6.21 -23.97 4.85
CA TYR A 134 -5.04 -24.30 5.67
C TYR A 134 -3.97 -25.02 4.85
N LEU A 135 -2.73 -24.90 5.28
CA LEU A 135 -1.60 -25.61 4.75
C LEU A 135 -1.44 -26.93 5.51
N THR A 136 -1.34 -28.03 4.77
CA THR A 136 -1.06 -29.34 5.35
C THR A 136 0.43 -29.51 5.63
N ASP A 137 0.78 -30.52 6.45
CA ASP A 137 2.18 -30.89 6.71
C ASP A 137 2.95 -31.29 5.43
N ASN A 138 2.26 -31.74 4.40
CA ASN A 138 2.83 -32.06 3.10
C ASN A 138 3.02 -30.85 2.17
N GLY A 139 2.67 -29.65 2.63
CA GLY A 139 2.78 -28.42 1.82
C GLY A 139 1.64 -28.19 0.83
N GLU A 140 0.55 -28.93 0.96
CA GLU A 140 -0.65 -28.76 0.13
C GLU A 140 -1.62 -27.76 0.78
N ILE A 141 -2.28 -26.93 -0.03
CA ILE A 141 -3.33 -26.03 0.45
C ILE A 141 -4.69 -26.71 0.32
N VAL A 142 -5.37 -26.84 1.44
CA VAL A 142 -6.75 -27.34 1.50
C VAL A 142 -7.69 -26.18 1.79
N TRP A 143 -8.67 -25.98 0.91
CA TRP A 143 -9.66 -24.92 1.05
C TRP A 143 -10.94 -25.43 1.72
N ASN A 144 -11.34 -24.81 2.84
CA ASN A 144 -12.64 -25.05 3.48
C ASN A 144 -13.79 -24.45 2.68
N THR A 145 -13.52 -23.29 2.07
CA THR A 145 -14.43 -22.64 1.14
C THR A 145 -13.60 -22.33 -0.08
N VAL A 146 -13.91 -22.92 -1.22
CA VAL A 146 -13.19 -22.66 -2.47
C VAL A 146 -13.26 -21.15 -2.75
N PRO A 147 -12.12 -20.46 -2.73
CA PRO A 147 -12.11 -19.07 -3.13
C PRO A 147 -12.67 -19.03 -4.55
N ARG A 148 -13.75 -18.28 -4.76
CA ARG A 148 -14.25 -18.10 -6.12
C ARG A 148 -13.07 -17.64 -6.96
N GLU A 149 -12.74 -18.42 -7.97
CA GLU A 149 -11.79 -18.01 -8.98
C GLU A 149 -12.19 -16.63 -9.48
N CYS A 150 -11.19 -15.88 -9.87
CA CYS A 150 -11.29 -14.54 -10.42
C CYS A 150 -12.69 -14.33 -11.01
N ASP A 151 -13.49 -13.53 -10.33
CA ASP A 151 -14.85 -13.31 -10.78
C ASP A 151 -14.72 -12.63 -12.15
N SER A 152 -14.86 -13.41 -13.23
CA SER A 152 -14.79 -12.92 -14.60
C SER A 152 -15.79 -11.78 -14.84
N ASN A 153 -16.68 -11.57 -13.89
CA ASN A 153 -17.66 -10.50 -13.82
C ASN A 153 -17.28 -9.39 -12.83
N VAL A 154 -15.99 -9.12 -12.62
CA VAL A 154 -15.51 -8.00 -11.78
C VAL A 154 -16.31 -6.72 -12.07
N PHE A 155 -16.66 -6.47 -13.31
CA PHE A 155 -17.38 -5.28 -13.73
C PHE A 155 -18.90 -5.34 -13.53
N THR A 156 -19.51 -6.50 -13.41
CA THR A 156 -20.99 -6.60 -13.35
C THR A 156 -21.61 -6.04 -12.08
N ARG A 157 -20.83 -5.93 -10.99
CA ARG A 157 -21.26 -5.38 -9.70
C ARG A 157 -20.79 -3.96 -9.45
N MET A 158 -20.10 -3.34 -10.39
CA MET A 158 -19.45 -2.05 -10.17
C MET A 158 -20.39 -0.83 -10.21
N GLY A 159 -21.67 -0.99 -10.60
CA GLY A 159 -22.65 0.10 -10.54
C GLY A 159 -22.13 1.41 -11.13
N ASP A 160 -22.08 2.46 -10.30
CA ASP A 160 -21.64 3.79 -10.71
C ASP A 160 -20.14 3.85 -11.11
N CYS A 161 -19.34 2.84 -10.73
CA CYS A 161 -17.94 2.79 -11.12
C CYS A 161 -17.76 2.64 -12.64
N LEU A 162 -18.69 1.98 -13.34
CA LEU A 162 -18.60 1.79 -14.79
C LEU A 162 -18.64 3.10 -15.59
N SER A 163 -19.26 4.13 -15.05
CA SER A 163 -19.31 5.47 -15.64
C SER A 163 -18.26 6.43 -15.05
N CYS A 164 -17.41 5.95 -14.15
CA CYS A 164 -16.42 6.78 -13.46
C CYS A 164 -15.17 6.95 -14.32
N GLN A 165 -14.77 8.21 -14.56
CA GLN A 165 -13.55 8.54 -15.31
C GLN A 165 -12.26 7.98 -14.69
N TYR A 166 -12.25 7.71 -13.38
CA TYR A 166 -11.10 7.16 -12.65
C TYR A 166 -11.07 5.63 -12.61
N LEU A 167 -12.04 4.95 -13.18
CA LEU A 167 -12.08 3.48 -13.15
C LEU A 167 -10.79 2.83 -13.66
N PRO A 168 -10.16 3.31 -14.75
CA PRO A 168 -8.91 2.73 -15.25
C PRO A 168 -7.73 2.81 -14.27
N LEU A 169 -7.75 3.80 -13.37
CA LEU A 169 -6.72 3.97 -12.33
C LEU A 169 -7.11 3.26 -11.02
N CYS A 170 -8.37 3.42 -10.62
CA CYS A 170 -8.90 2.92 -9.36
C CYS A 170 -9.16 1.41 -9.38
N MET A 171 -9.55 0.85 -10.52
CA MET A 171 -10.01 -0.55 -10.70
C MET A 171 -11.18 -0.95 -9.77
N GLY A 172 -11.85 0.04 -9.17
CA GLY A 172 -13.00 -0.15 -8.28
C GLY A 172 -12.62 -0.52 -6.84
N PRO A 173 -13.62 -0.74 -5.98
CA PRO A 173 -13.42 -1.09 -4.59
C PRO A 173 -12.72 -2.44 -4.40
N CYS A 174 -12.19 -2.64 -3.20
CA CYS A 174 -11.55 -3.88 -2.78
C CYS A 174 -12.39 -5.12 -3.14
N PRO A 175 -11.81 -6.18 -3.73
CA PRO A 175 -12.52 -7.41 -4.04
C PRO A 175 -13.23 -8.04 -2.84
N GLU A 176 -12.65 -7.97 -1.65
CA GLU A 176 -13.30 -8.46 -0.43
C GLU A 176 -14.55 -7.64 -0.09
N THR A 177 -14.51 -6.32 -0.23
CA THR A 177 -15.69 -5.47 -0.07
C THR A 177 -16.79 -5.85 -1.07
N ARG A 178 -16.41 -6.12 -2.33
CA ARG A 178 -17.36 -6.53 -3.38
C ARG A 178 -18.02 -7.89 -3.09
N ARG A 179 -17.30 -8.82 -2.49
CA ARG A 179 -17.80 -10.17 -2.14
C ARG A 179 -18.82 -10.15 -1.00
N HIS A 180 -18.70 -9.18 -0.09
CA HIS A 180 -19.59 -9.06 1.06
C HIS A 180 -20.86 -8.24 0.76
N LEU A 181 -20.99 -7.68 -0.46
CA LEU A 181 -22.21 -7.01 -0.85
C LEU A 181 -23.36 -8.00 -1.01
N GLY A 182 -24.49 -7.70 -0.37
CA GLY A 182 -25.75 -8.38 -0.59
C GLY A 182 -26.20 -8.29 -2.07
N GLU A 183 -27.10 -9.19 -2.47
CA GLU A 183 -27.55 -9.29 -3.88
C GLU A 183 -28.12 -7.96 -4.43
N ASN A 184 -28.69 -7.13 -3.57
CA ASN A 184 -29.33 -5.84 -3.92
C ASN A 184 -28.53 -4.62 -3.47
N GLU A 185 -27.33 -4.79 -2.89
CA GLU A 185 -26.50 -3.69 -2.46
C GLU A 185 -25.68 -3.14 -3.62
N LYS A 186 -25.78 -1.82 -3.79
CA LYS A 186 -24.94 -1.09 -4.75
C LYS A 186 -23.58 -0.77 -4.14
N LEU A 187 -22.55 -1.00 -4.91
CA LEU A 187 -21.21 -0.54 -4.60
C LEU A 187 -21.17 0.97 -4.42
N LYS A 188 -20.68 1.41 -3.26
CA LYS A 188 -20.40 2.82 -3.01
C LYS A 188 -18.93 3.12 -3.27
N CYS A 189 -18.65 4.31 -3.76
CA CYS A 189 -17.28 4.79 -3.88
C CYS A 189 -16.61 4.79 -2.49
N VAL A 190 -15.38 4.27 -2.42
CA VAL A 190 -14.58 4.27 -1.19
C VAL A 190 -13.94 5.62 -0.90
N PHE A 191 -13.92 6.50 -1.89
CA PHE A 191 -13.39 7.85 -1.77
C PHE A 191 -14.54 8.83 -1.51
N GLU A 192 -14.43 9.60 -0.44
CA GLU A 192 -15.38 10.68 -0.13
C GLU A 192 -15.29 11.80 -1.18
N ASP A 193 -14.07 12.21 -1.52
CA ASP A 193 -13.75 13.09 -2.64
C ASP A 193 -12.75 12.43 -3.58
N LYS A 194 -13.28 11.75 -4.59
CA LYS A 194 -12.45 11.06 -5.57
C LYS A 194 -11.65 12.02 -6.46
N ASP A 195 -12.18 13.21 -6.74
CA ASP A 195 -11.51 14.16 -7.62
C ASP A 195 -10.28 14.74 -6.92
N ALA A 196 -10.41 15.14 -5.64
CA ALA A 196 -9.26 15.58 -4.85
C ALA A 196 -8.23 14.46 -4.69
N HIS A 197 -8.66 13.21 -4.42
CA HIS A 197 -7.77 12.07 -4.28
C HIS A 197 -6.91 11.87 -5.54
N PHE A 198 -7.52 11.69 -6.70
CA PHE A 198 -6.79 11.40 -7.93
C PHE A 198 -6.00 12.59 -8.46
N GLN A 199 -6.46 13.82 -8.26
CA GLN A 199 -5.68 15.01 -8.59
C GLN A 199 -4.40 15.10 -7.77
N ASN A 200 -4.45 14.79 -6.48
CA ASN A 200 -3.27 14.78 -5.62
C ASN A 200 -2.28 13.69 -6.04
N ASP A 201 -2.79 12.51 -6.39
CA ASP A 201 -1.96 11.42 -6.87
C ASP A 201 -1.24 11.78 -8.18
N ILE A 202 -1.96 12.38 -9.12
CA ILE A 202 -1.36 12.88 -10.38
C ILE A 202 -0.29 13.95 -10.10
N ARG A 203 -0.54 14.87 -9.17
CA ARG A 203 0.45 15.87 -8.76
C ARG A 203 1.72 15.22 -8.22
N CYS A 204 1.58 14.22 -7.34
CA CYS A 204 2.74 13.50 -6.80
C CYS A 204 3.51 12.77 -7.89
N TYR A 205 2.81 12.13 -8.82
CA TYR A 205 3.44 11.51 -9.98
C TYR A 205 4.23 12.54 -10.81
N CYS A 206 3.64 13.70 -11.11
CA CYS A 206 4.31 14.75 -11.86
C CYS A 206 5.58 15.21 -11.14
N ILE A 207 5.54 15.47 -9.84
CA ILE A 207 6.70 15.88 -9.03
C ILE A 207 7.84 14.87 -9.18
N THR A 208 7.56 13.57 -9.16
CA THR A 208 8.58 12.51 -9.27
C THR A 208 9.14 12.35 -10.69
N LYS A 209 8.55 13.02 -11.70
CA LYS A 209 8.97 12.94 -13.12
C LYS A 209 9.56 14.23 -13.68
N GLU A 210 9.50 15.34 -12.94
CA GLU A 210 9.96 16.66 -13.43
C GLU A 210 11.48 16.72 -13.75
N ASP A 211 12.29 15.76 -13.26
CA ASP A 211 13.74 15.74 -13.41
C ASP A 211 14.27 14.63 -14.35
N LYS A 212 13.42 14.06 -15.20
CA LYS A 212 13.82 13.11 -16.25
C LYS A 212 13.74 13.71 -17.64
#